data_4c12cb957fa6329c9b442b884a54dc94
#
_entry.id   4c12cb957fa6329c9b442b884a54dc94
#
_cell.length_a   1.000
_cell.length_b   1.000
_cell.length_c   1.000
_cell.angle_alpha   90.00
_cell.angle_beta   90.00
_cell.angle_gamma   90.00
#
_symmetry.space_group_name_H-M   'P 1'
#
loop_
_entity.id
_entity.type
_entity.pdbx_description
1 polymer ?
#
loop_
_entity_poly.entity_id
_entity_poly.type
_entity_poly.pdbx_seq_one_letter_code
_entity_poly.pdbx_strand_id
1 'polypeptide(L)'
;MNKLFSVLFFIIIFCIGIFQYSRNSEVNVNYDRFNLVAPGILRTPEESFKNIIDYPFEANYLIIGDTRIHYLDEGPKDGEIIFLLHGEPAWSYLFRKMIPVLTEAGYRVIAPDMVGFGKSDKYISIEDYSHQMHVDKMTQLIIELDLKNITA
;
A
#
# COMPACT_ATOMS: atom_id res chain seq x y z
N MET A 1 -40.42 -41.92 7.54
CA MET A 1 -39.72 -40.69 7.15
C MET A 1 -38.25 -40.95 7.35
N ASN A 2 -37.49 -41.05 6.25
CA ASN A 2 -36.16 -41.65 6.23
C ASN A 2 -35.13 -40.79 7.00
N LYS A 3 -34.39 -41.40 7.94
CA LYS A 3 -33.24 -40.78 8.66
C LYS A 3 -32.27 -40.08 7.73
N LEU A 4 -32.13 -40.56 6.49
CA LEU A 4 -31.31 -39.97 5.46
C LEU A 4 -31.78 -38.56 5.03
N PHE A 5 -33.11 -38.36 4.94
CA PHE A 5 -33.73 -37.08 4.58
C PHE A 5 -33.52 -36.02 5.67
N SER A 6 -33.55 -36.44 6.94
CA SER A 6 -33.30 -35.55 8.08
C SER A 6 -31.86 -35.09 8.13
N VAL A 7 -30.90 -35.98 7.86
CA VAL A 7 -29.44 -35.63 7.83
C VAL A 7 -29.13 -34.68 6.67
N LEU A 8 -29.69 -34.95 5.48
CA LEU A 8 -29.50 -34.05 4.32
C LEU A 8 -30.05 -32.65 4.57
N PHE A 9 -31.21 -32.57 5.20
CA PHE A 9 -31.84 -31.29 5.54
C PHE A 9 -31.02 -30.46 6.53
N PHE A 10 -30.41 -31.09 7.56
CA PHE A 10 -29.52 -30.41 8.49
C PHE A 10 -28.19 -29.98 7.83
N ILE A 11 -27.64 -30.77 6.91
CA ILE A 11 -26.42 -30.39 6.16
C ILE A 11 -26.71 -29.17 5.28
N ILE A 12 -27.85 -29.13 4.60
CA ILE A 12 -28.24 -27.98 3.74
C ILE A 12 -28.43 -26.71 4.57
N ILE A 13 -29.12 -26.78 5.73
CA ILE A 13 -29.29 -25.63 6.61
C ILE A 13 -27.97 -25.17 7.17
N PHE A 14 -27.06 -26.07 7.53
CA PHE A 14 -25.74 -25.76 8.04
C PHE A 14 -24.87 -25.09 6.96
N CYS A 15 -24.88 -25.60 5.72
CA CYS A 15 -24.21 -24.99 4.58
C CYS A 15 -24.77 -23.61 4.24
N ILE A 16 -26.09 -23.43 4.27
CA ILE A 16 -26.72 -22.12 4.06
C ILE A 16 -26.36 -21.16 5.19
N GLY A 17 -26.31 -21.63 6.43
CA GLY A 17 -25.89 -20.83 7.59
C GLY A 17 -24.44 -20.38 7.49
N ILE A 18 -23.53 -21.27 7.08
CA ILE A 18 -22.12 -20.92 6.84
C ILE A 18 -21.99 -19.92 5.68
N PHE A 19 -22.74 -20.14 4.59
CA PHE A 19 -22.72 -19.24 3.43
C PHE A 19 -23.27 -17.84 3.76
N GLN A 20 -24.34 -17.77 4.56
CA GLN A 20 -24.87 -16.49 5.05
C GLN A 20 -23.95 -15.83 6.09
N TYR A 21 -23.31 -16.60 6.95
CA TYR A 21 -22.32 -16.08 7.91
C TYR A 21 -21.10 -15.50 7.19
N SER A 22 -20.59 -16.22 6.17
CA SER A 22 -19.48 -15.73 5.32
C SER A 22 -19.85 -14.46 4.54
N ARG A 23 -21.11 -14.33 4.12
CA ARG A 23 -21.60 -13.18 3.37
C ARG A 23 -21.90 -11.95 4.25
N ASN A 24 -22.16 -12.15 5.54
CA ASN A 24 -22.43 -11.08 6.50
C ASN A 24 -21.21 -10.65 7.32
N SER A 25 -20.05 -11.28 7.12
CA SER A 25 -18.79 -10.81 7.66
C SER A 25 -18.20 -9.71 6.76
N GLU A 26 -19.01 -8.73 6.36
CA GLU A 26 -18.47 -7.46 5.91
C GLU A 26 -17.70 -6.88 7.10
N VAL A 27 -16.40 -6.89 7.00
CA VAL A 27 -15.53 -6.16 7.92
C VAL A 27 -16.01 -4.72 7.85
N ASN A 28 -16.66 -4.26 8.92
CA ASN A 28 -17.14 -2.89 9.02
C ASN A 28 -15.90 -1.99 9.17
N VAL A 29 -15.26 -1.70 8.03
CA VAL A 29 -14.11 -0.80 7.99
C VAL A 29 -14.64 0.60 8.25
N ASN A 30 -14.24 1.18 9.36
CA ASN A 30 -14.52 2.58 9.63
C ASN A 30 -13.68 3.45 8.69
N TYR A 31 -14.28 3.88 7.58
CA TYR A 31 -13.68 4.77 6.59
C TYR A 31 -13.58 6.23 7.05
N ASP A 32 -14.12 6.60 8.22
CA ASP A 32 -14.10 7.98 8.74
C ASP A 32 -12.69 8.53 8.95
N ARG A 33 -11.70 7.66 9.04
CA ARG A 33 -10.27 8.01 9.15
C ARG A 33 -9.59 8.28 7.82
N PHE A 34 -10.26 8.07 6.70
CA PHE A 34 -9.70 8.21 5.37
C PHE A 34 -10.55 9.16 4.53
N ASN A 35 -9.92 9.93 3.69
CA ASN A 35 -10.61 10.74 2.70
C ASN A 35 -10.88 9.89 1.45
N LEU A 36 -12.14 9.75 1.05
CA LEU A 36 -12.50 9.24 -0.26
C LEU A 36 -12.12 10.31 -1.31
N VAL A 37 -11.08 10.06 -2.10
CA VAL A 37 -10.53 11.04 -3.06
C VAL A 37 -10.97 10.78 -4.50
N ALA A 38 -11.38 9.54 -4.78
CA ALA A 38 -12.00 9.13 -6.04
C ALA A 38 -12.85 7.87 -5.78
N PRO A 39 -13.76 7.47 -6.68
CA PRO A 39 -14.50 6.22 -6.54
C PRO A 39 -13.55 5.04 -6.29
N GLY A 40 -13.72 4.37 -5.16
CA GLY A 40 -12.89 3.21 -4.77
C GLY A 40 -11.48 3.53 -4.25
N ILE A 41 -11.12 4.81 -4.07
CA ILE A 41 -9.78 5.22 -3.65
C ILE A 41 -9.84 6.06 -2.37
N LEU A 42 -9.14 5.60 -1.37
CA LEU A 42 -8.95 6.27 -0.08
C LEU A 42 -7.56 6.90 0.02
N ARG A 43 -7.49 8.00 0.77
CA ARG A 43 -6.24 8.66 1.15
C ARG A 43 -6.19 8.85 2.66
N THR A 44 -5.09 8.43 3.27
CA THR A 44 -4.82 8.76 4.67
C THR A 44 -4.61 10.27 4.79
N PRO A 45 -5.32 10.95 5.71
CA PRO A 45 -5.13 12.39 5.94
C PRO A 45 -3.69 12.72 6.32
N GLU A 46 -3.16 13.83 5.83
CA GLU A 46 -1.78 14.27 6.12
C GLU A 46 -1.54 14.48 7.62
N GLU A 47 -2.59 14.81 8.37
CA GLU A 47 -2.56 14.95 9.83
C GLU A 47 -2.09 13.69 10.55
N SER A 48 -2.37 12.52 9.97
CA SER A 48 -1.96 11.21 10.52
C SER A 48 -0.45 11.01 10.49
N PHE A 49 0.26 11.81 9.70
CA PHE A 49 1.73 11.73 9.54
C PHE A 49 2.46 12.87 10.24
N LYS A 50 1.75 13.73 10.96
CA LYS A 50 2.38 14.79 11.75
C LYS A 50 3.09 14.20 12.96
N ASN A 51 4.26 14.74 13.29
CA ASN A 51 5.05 14.37 14.47
C ASN A 51 5.51 12.91 14.51
N ILE A 52 5.70 12.27 13.36
CA ILE A 52 6.30 10.94 13.31
C ILE A 52 7.77 11.08 13.74
N ILE A 53 8.16 10.28 14.74
CA ILE A 53 9.50 10.31 15.31
C ILE A 53 10.54 9.87 14.27
N ASP A 54 11.62 10.62 14.17
CA ASP A 54 12.75 10.31 13.28
C ASP A 54 12.39 10.21 11.79
N TYR A 55 11.41 10.99 11.34
CA TYR A 55 10.99 11.00 9.94
C TYR A 55 10.91 12.45 9.39
N PRO A 56 12.06 13.12 9.25
CA PRO A 56 12.11 14.54 8.86
C PRO A 56 12.06 14.76 7.33
N PHE A 57 11.72 13.74 6.56
CA PHE A 57 11.79 13.77 5.11
C PHE A 57 10.61 14.51 4.49
N GLU A 58 10.90 15.26 3.41
CA GLU A 58 9.85 15.88 2.61
C GLU A 58 9.11 14.84 1.77
N ALA A 59 7.80 14.99 1.69
CA ALA A 59 6.96 14.10 0.91
C ALA A 59 6.94 14.54 -0.56
N ASN A 60 7.24 13.62 -1.47
CA ASN A 60 7.03 13.79 -2.91
C ASN A 60 5.87 12.91 -3.35
N TYR A 61 5.18 13.33 -4.41
CA TYR A 61 4.01 12.62 -4.93
C TYR A 61 4.00 12.61 -6.45
N LEU A 62 3.59 11.46 -7.01
CA LEU A 62 3.28 11.31 -8.43
C LEU A 62 1.91 10.66 -8.58
N ILE A 63 1.15 11.07 -9.60
CA ILE A 63 -0.08 10.37 -9.99
C ILE A 63 0.30 9.31 -11.02
N ILE A 64 0.04 8.06 -10.68
CA ILE A 64 0.31 6.91 -11.54
C ILE A 64 -0.99 6.17 -11.80
N GLY A 65 -1.52 6.37 -13.01
CA GLY A 65 -2.88 5.94 -13.35
C GLY A 65 -3.91 6.67 -12.50
N ASP A 66 -4.61 5.94 -11.66
CA ASP A 66 -5.69 6.43 -10.80
C ASP A 66 -5.27 6.76 -9.36
N THR A 67 -4.05 6.42 -8.97
CA THR A 67 -3.56 6.55 -7.58
C THR A 67 -2.42 7.55 -7.46
N ARG A 68 -2.39 8.25 -6.33
CA ARG A 68 -1.26 9.07 -5.90
C ARG A 68 -0.24 8.18 -5.18
N ILE A 69 0.98 8.15 -5.66
CA ILE A 69 2.10 7.45 -5.05
C ILE A 69 2.98 8.45 -4.32
N HIS A 70 3.23 8.19 -3.05
CA HIS A 70 4.24 8.89 -2.25
C HIS A 70 5.61 8.26 -2.45
N TYR A 71 6.65 9.08 -2.44
CA TYR A 71 8.04 8.62 -2.41
C TYR A 71 8.94 9.64 -1.72
N LEU A 72 10.01 9.16 -1.14
CA LEU A 72 11.13 9.95 -0.69
C LEU A 72 12.18 10.05 -1.80
N ASP A 73 12.85 11.19 -1.91
CA ASP A 73 13.93 11.43 -2.86
C ASP A 73 15.02 12.27 -2.17
N GLU A 74 15.90 11.59 -1.49
CA GLU A 74 16.88 12.16 -0.57
C GLU A 74 18.32 12.02 -1.10
N GLY A 75 19.18 12.95 -0.71
CA GLY A 75 20.59 12.97 -1.11
C GLY A 75 20.88 13.72 -2.41
N PRO A 76 22.11 13.65 -2.93
CA PRO A 76 22.53 14.37 -4.13
C PRO A 76 21.82 13.83 -5.38
N LYS A 77 21.28 14.74 -6.20
CA LYS A 77 20.46 14.36 -7.37
C LYS A 77 21.27 13.66 -8.47
N ASP A 78 22.57 13.85 -8.48
CA ASP A 78 23.55 13.22 -9.38
C ASP A 78 24.24 11.99 -8.75
N GLY A 79 23.86 11.62 -7.51
CA GLY A 79 24.36 10.44 -6.84
C GLY A 79 23.87 9.14 -7.47
N GLU A 80 24.61 8.06 -7.22
CA GLU A 80 24.20 6.70 -7.59
C GLU A 80 22.91 6.33 -6.86
N ILE A 81 21.94 5.75 -7.58
CA ILE A 81 20.59 5.58 -7.07
C ILE A 81 20.46 4.27 -6.29
N ILE A 82 20.00 4.38 -5.03
CA ILE A 82 19.54 3.29 -4.21
C ILE A 82 18.00 3.35 -4.14
N PHE A 83 17.32 2.31 -4.62
CA PHE A 83 15.87 2.21 -4.63
C PHE A 83 15.39 1.26 -3.53
N LEU A 84 14.77 1.79 -2.49
CA LEU A 84 14.38 1.04 -1.29
C LEU A 84 12.91 0.66 -1.34
N LEU A 85 12.62 -0.59 -1.63
CA LEU A 85 11.27 -1.16 -1.62
C LEU A 85 10.96 -1.80 -0.26
N HIS A 86 9.87 -1.37 0.36
CA HIS A 86 9.36 -1.99 1.58
C HIS A 86 8.54 -3.23 1.29
N GLY A 87 8.38 -4.10 2.29
CA GLY A 87 7.42 -5.21 2.30
C GLY A 87 6.21 -4.90 3.17
N GLU A 88 5.24 -5.80 3.19
CA GLU A 88 4.07 -5.74 4.07
C GLU A 88 4.46 -6.08 5.53
N PRO A 89 3.95 -5.38 6.52
CA PRO A 89 3.01 -4.24 6.51
C PRO A 89 3.71 -2.87 6.62
N ALA A 90 4.93 -2.75 6.15
CA ALA A 90 5.76 -1.55 6.28
C ALA A 90 5.43 -0.47 5.24
N TRP A 91 6.15 0.64 5.29
CA TRP A 91 6.17 1.76 4.35
C TRP A 91 7.54 2.44 4.44
N SER A 92 7.81 3.51 3.72
CA SER A 92 9.13 4.18 3.66
C SER A 92 9.71 4.54 5.03
N TYR A 93 8.88 4.66 6.08
CA TYR A 93 9.32 4.82 7.45
C TYR A 93 10.30 3.73 7.94
N LEU A 94 10.21 2.51 7.36
CA LEU A 94 11.14 1.41 7.64
C LEU A 94 12.59 1.85 7.46
N PHE A 95 12.84 2.67 6.44
CA PHE A 95 14.18 3.06 6.00
C PHE A 95 14.70 4.34 6.67
N ARG A 96 13.94 4.97 7.60
CA ARG A 96 14.27 6.26 8.19
C ARG A 96 15.65 6.37 8.81
N LYS A 97 16.22 5.24 9.26
CA LYS A 97 17.60 5.20 9.82
C LYS A 97 18.66 4.86 8.76
N MET A 98 18.26 4.21 7.65
CA MET A 98 19.16 3.88 6.55
C MET A 98 19.40 5.08 5.63
N ILE A 99 18.35 5.85 5.35
CA ILE A 99 18.40 6.98 4.42
C ILE A 99 19.53 7.95 4.77
N PRO A 100 19.68 8.46 6.01
CA PRO A 100 20.75 9.37 6.34
C PRO A 100 22.16 8.80 6.09
N VAL A 101 22.37 7.52 6.43
CA VAL A 101 23.65 6.84 6.22
C VAL A 101 24.01 6.74 4.75
N LEU A 102 23.03 6.42 3.91
CA LEU A 102 23.23 6.29 2.46
C LEU A 102 23.47 7.66 1.81
N THR A 103 22.70 8.68 2.21
CA THR A 103 22.86 10.02 1.66
C THR A 103 24.17 10.69 2.09
N GLU A 104 24.62 10.46 3.32
CA GLU A 104 25.96 10.88 3.80
C GLU A 104 27.08 10.20 3.03
N ALA A 105 26.87 8.96 2.56
CA ALA A 105 27.81 8.25 1.69
C ALA A 105 27.77 8.71 0.22
N GLY A 106 26.89 9.68 -0.13
CA GLY A 106 26.81 10.27 -1.47
C GLY A 106 25.79 9.60 -2.40
N TYR A 107 24.96 8.69 -1.92
CA TYR A 107 23.91 8.07 -2.71
C TYR A 107 22.66 8.94 -2.78
N ARG A 108 21.95 8.85 -3.90
CA ARG A 108 20.56 9.31 -4.01
C ARG A 108 19.63 8.16 -3.63
N VAL A 109 18.75 8.38 -2.66
CA VAL A 109 17.85 7.36 -2.15
C VAL A 109 16.43 7.66 -2.59
N ILE A 110 15.80 6.73 -3.29
CA ILE A 110 14.39 6.76 -3.64
C ILE A 110 13.67 5.68 -2.83
N ALA A 111 12.70 6.08 -2.02
CA ALA A 111 11.94 5.14 -1.19
C ALA A 111 10.42 5.39 -1.34
N PRO A 112 9.75 4.70 -2.25
CA PRO A 112 8.30 4.83 -2.43
C PRO A 112 7.50 4.11 -1.36
N ASP A 113 6.26 4.58 -1.14
CA ASP A 113 5.22 3.81 -0.49
C ASP A 113 4.38 3.13 -1.57
N MET A 114 4.26 1.81 -1.53
CA MET A 114 3.39 1.08 -2.45
C MET A 114 1.92 1.43 -2.22
N VAL A 115 1.07 1.27 -3.24
CA VAL A 115 -0.39 1.43 -3.10
C VAL A 115 -0.89 0.58 -1.93
N GLY A 116 -1.73 1.18 -1.09
CA GLY A 116 -2.23 0.54 0.14
C GLY A 116 -1.44 0.91 1.40
N PHE A 117 -0.22 1.45 1.26
CA PHE A 117 0.68 1.70 2.39
C PHE A 117 1.03 3.18 2.56
N GLY A 118 1.46 3.53 3.76
CA GLY A 118 2.00 4.83 4.11
C GLY A 118 1.15 6.00 3.61
N LYS A 119 1.79 6.95 2.95
CA LYS A 119 1.17 8.15 2.38
C LYS A 119 0.61 7.98 0.98
N SER A 120 0.84 6.83 0.32
CA SER A 120 0.22 6.50 -0.96
C SER A 120 -1.28 6.24 -0.82
N ASP A 121 -2.01 6.38 -1.93
CA ASP A 121 -3.43 6.07 -1.99
C ASP A 121 -3.70 4.57 -1.79
N LYS A 122 -4.94 4.24 -1.46
CA LYS A 122 -5.37 2.90 -1.08
C LYS A 122 -6.65 2.54 -1.82
N TYR A 123 -6.68 1.37 -2.44
CA TYR A 123 -7.92 0.82 -2.97
C TYR A 123 -8.83 0.33 -1.83
N ILE A 124 -10.14 0.51 -1.98
CA ILE A 124 -11.14 -0.02 -1.05
C ILE A 124 -11.31 -1.51 -1.23
N SER A 125 -11.35 -1.97 -2.49
CA SER A 125 -11.50 -3.38 -2.79
C SER A 125 -10.17 -4.12 -2.69
N ILE A 126 -10.18 -5.24 -1.98
CA ILE A 126 -9.01 -6.13 -1.91
C ILE A 126 -8.70 -6.76 -3.28
N GLU A 127 -9.70 -6.87 -4.16
CA GLU A 127 -9.56 -7.46 -5.50
C GLU A 127 -8.74 -6.58 -6.45
N ASP A 128 -8.61 -5.28 -6.13
CA ASP A 128 -7.78 -4.33 -6.89
C ASP A 128 -6.28 -4.47 -6.56
N TYR A 129 -5.92 -5.27 -5.54
CA TYR A 129 -4.54 -5.55 -5.18
C TYR A 129 -4.06 -6.84 -5.83
N SER A 130 -2.90 -6.77 -6.47
CA SER A 130 -2.18 -7.93 -6.97
C SER A 130 -0.68 -7.65 -6.99
N HIS A 131 0.12 -8.69 -7.00
CA HIS A 131 1.57 -8.54 -7.17
C HIS A 131 1.89 -7.78 -8.47
N GLN A 132 1.19 -8.10 -9.57
CA GLN A 132 1.40 -7.44 -10.86
C GLN A 132 1.08 -5.95 -10.80
N MET A 133 -0.02 -5.55 -10.13
CA MET A 133 -0.36 -4.15 -9.92
C MET A 133 0.77 -3.38 -9.24
N HIS A 134 1.38 -3.94 -8.20
CA HIS A 134 2.51 -3.30 -7.51
C HIS A 134 3.74 -3.19 -8.42
N VAL A 135 4.05 -4.24 -9.17
CA VAL A 135 5.15 -4.23 -10.16
C VAL A 135 4.92 -3.13 -11.20
N ASP A 136 3.71 -3.04 -11.77
CA ASP A 136 3.37 -2.06 -12.79
C ASP A 136 3.47 -0.62 -12.26
N LYS A 137 2.92 -0.35 -11.06
CA LYS A 137 3.00 0.97 -10.42
C LYS A 137 4.44 1.39 -10.12
N MET A 138 5.27 0.48 -9.60
CA MET A 138 6.68 0.78 -9.31
C MET A 138 7.51 0.95 -10.58
N THR A 139 7.24 0.15 -11.61
CA THR A 139 7.86 0.30 -12.93
C THR A 139 7.55 1.67 -13.53
N GLN A 140 6.28 2.09 -13.47
CA GLN A 140 5.87 3.39 -13.98
C GLN A 140 6.48 4.55 -13.19
N LEU A 141 6.60 4.41 -11.85
CA LEU A 141 7.29 5.39 -11.02
C LEU A 141 8.76 5.57 -11.45
N ILE A 142 9.47 4.47 -11.70
CA ILE A 142 10.86 4.48 -12.17
C ILE A 142 10.97 5.21 -13.52
N ILE A 143 10.03 4.96 -14.43
CA ILE A 143 10.00 5.58 -15.77
C ILE A 143 9.72 7.09 -15.65
N GLU A 144 8.70 7.49 -14.89
CA GLU A 144 8.29 8.89 -14.72
C GLU A 144 9.37 9.74 -14.02
N LEU A 145 10.14 9.13 -13.13
CA LEU A 145 11.28 9.78 -12.47
C LEU A 145 12.59 9.71 -13.28
N ASP A 146 12.56 9.10 -14.48
CA ASP A 146 13.74 8.84 -15.36
C ASP A 146 14.92 8.22 -14.61
N LEU A 147 14.64 7.29 -13.70
CA LEU A 147 15.66 6.64 -12.90
C LEU A 147 16.44 5.62 -13.75
N LYS A 148 17.78 5.70 -13.71
CA LYS A 148 18.69 4.82 -14.48
C LYS A 148 19.76 4.25 -13.57
N ASN A 149 20.29 3.07 -13.92
CA ASN A 149 21.35 2.41 -13.17
C ASN A 149 21.03 2.25 -11.68
N ILE A 150 19.85 1.74 -11.40
CA ILE A 150 19.31 1.60 -10.04
C ILE A 150 19.94 0.38 -9.37
N THR A 151 20.33 0.52 -8.10
CA THR A 151 20.54 -0.60 -7.16
C THR A 151 19.31 -0.73 -6.27
N ALA A 152 18.71 -1.94 -6.21
CA ALA A 152 17.50 -2.24 -5.42
C ALA A 152 17.77 -3.37 -4.43
#